data_b6cad9406a710fa30ae5ac200bece8b8
#
_entry.id   b6cad9406a710fa30ae5ac200bece8b8
#
_cell.length_a   1.000
_cell.length_b   1.000
_cell.length_c   1.000
_cell.angle_alpha   90.00
_cell.angle_beta   90.00
_cell.angle_gamma   90.00
#
_symmetry.space_group_name_H-M   'P 1'
#
loop_
_entity.id
_entity.type
_entity.pdbx_description
1 polymer ?
#
loop_
_entity_poly.entity_id
_entity_poly.type
_entity_poly.pdbx_seq_one_letter_code
_entity_poly.pdbx_strand_id
1 'polypeptide(L)'
;MSTRVKGEIEKAVQRLVDMLNKDKNYVPAICAMANALMLLNQKPKARNQLKRISKMTYDPDYADDFERGWLMLANIYIGQGKYDLAEKLCNLCITYNRSCGKAYEHLGLIKEKELSYAEAATMYEHAWKSVNELDPKIGFKLSYNYLKDNRHLDAIRICHKVLKDFPAYPSIEKEILQKARQNLRP
;
A
#
# COMPACT_ATOMS: atom_id res chain seq x y z
N MET A 1 -8.45 -19.83 7.71
CA MET A 1 -9.42 -19.84 6.57
C MET A 1 -10.21 -21.14 6.64
N SER A 2 -11.55 -21.09 6.59
CA SER A 2 -12.40 -22.29 6.60
C SER A 2 -12.14 -23.15 5.36
N THR A 3 -12.25 -24.49 5.49
CA THR A 3 -12.09 -25.45 4.38
C THR A 3 -13.05 -25.18 3.22
N ARG A 4 -14.28 -24.74 3.52
CA ARG A 4 -15.29 -24.36 2.54
C ARG A 4 -14.83 -23.16 1.69
N VAL A 5 -14.35 -22.09 2.32
CA VAL A 5 -13.85 -20.89 1.63
C VAL A 5 -12.64 -21.22 0.76
N LYS A 6 -11.75 -22.08 1.23
CA LYS A 6 -10.61 -22.55 0.45
C LYS A 6 -11.05 -23.26 -0.83
N GLY A 7 -12.02 -24.17 -0.74
CA GLY A 7 -12.55 -24.90 -1.90
C GLY A 7 -13.24 -24.00 -2.92
N GLU A 8 -13.92 -22.93 -2.47
CA GLU A 8 -14.53 -21.95 -3.35
C GLU A 8 -13.46 -21.13 -4.12
N ILE A 9 -12.37 -20.75 -3.45
CA ILE A 9 -11.25 -20.04 -4.09
C ILE A 9 -10.55 -20.97 -5.11
N GLU A 10 -10.34 -22.24 -4.79
CA GLU A 10 -9.74 -23.21 -5.73
C GLU A 10 -10.59 -23.40 -7.01
N LYS A 11 -11.92 -23.44 -6.86
CA LYS A 11 -12.85 -23.45 -8.02
C LYS A 11 -12.75 -22.16 -8.86
N ALA A 12 -12.62 -21.00 -8.19
CA ALA A 12 -12.42 -19.74 -8.88
C ALA A 12 -11.09 -19.71 -9.66
N VAL A 13 -10.01 -20.23 -9.06
CA VAL A 13 -8.71 -20.37 -9.73
C VAL A 13 -8.85 -21.21 -11.00
N GLN A 14 -9.57 -22.34 -10.96
CA GLN A 14 -9.76 -23.18 -12.16
C GLN A 14 -10.48 -22.42 -13.29
N ARG A 15 -11.55 -21.68 -12.97
CA ARG A 15 -12.24 -20.85 -13.97
C ARG A 15 -11.32 -19.78 -14.57
N LEU A 16 -10.47 -19.15 -13.74
CA LEU A 16 -9.51 -18.15 -14.20
C LEU A 16 -8.42 -18.78 -15.10
N VAL A 17 -8.02 -20.02 -14.85
CA VAL A 17 -7.14 -20.78 -15.76
C VAL A 17 -7.80 -20.94 -17.11
N ASP A 18 -9.07 -21.33 -17.15
CA ASP A 18 -9.81 -21.52 -18.40
C ASP A 18 -9.94 -20.20 -19.19
N MET A 19 -10.16 -19.07 -18.49
CA MET A 19 -10.16 -17.75 -19.12
C MET A 19 -8.78 -17.39 -19.69
N LEU A 20 -7.71 -17.61 -18.94
CA LEU A 20 -6.35 -17.30 -19.36
C LEU A 20 -5.81 -18.27 -20.46
N ASN A 21 -6.42 -19.44 -20.62
CA ASN A 21 -6.15 -20.32 -21.76
C ASN A 21 -6.73 -19.76 -23.06
N LYS A 22 -7.86 -19.03 -23.00
CA LYS A 22 -8.48 -18.35 -24.16
C LYS A 22 -7.75 -17.06 -24.50
N ASP A 23 -7.49 -16.24 -23.50
CA ASP A 23 -6.71 -14.99 -23.62
C ASP A 23 -5.65 -14.92 -22.52
N LYS A 24 -4.42 -15.21 -22.89
CA LYS A 24 -3.27 -15.23 -21.96
C LYS A 24 -2.97 -13.85 -21.38
N ASN A 25 -3.35 -12.78 -22.05
CA ASN A 25 -3.00 -11.41 -21.69
C ASN A 25 -4.18 -10.63 -21.11
N TYR A 26 -5.29 -11.28 -20.79
CA TYR A 26 -6.44 -10.64 -20.18
C TYR A 26 -6.13 -10.16 -18.76
N VAL A 27 -5.83 -8.87 -18.64
CA VAL A 27 -5.33 -8.23 -17.41
C VAL A 27 -6.25 -8.45 -16.20
N PRO A 28 -7.60 -8.29 -16.31
CA PRO A 28 -8.49 -8.54 -15.18
C PRO A 28 -8.38 -9.97 -14.63
N ALA A 29 -8.26 -10.98 -15.50
CA ALA A 29 -8.13 -12.36 -15.06
C ALA A 29 -6.77 -12.63 -14.40
N ILE A 30 -5.69 -12.00 -14.88
CA ILE A 30 -4.37 -12.10 -14.25
C ILE A 30 -4.40 -11.50 -12.85
N CYS A 31 -5.02 -10.35 -12.66
CA CYS A 31 -5.21 -9.70 -11.35
C CYS A 31 -6.05 -10.56 -10.40
N ALA A 32 -7.19 -11.07 -10.88
CA ALA A 32 -8.05 -11.94 -10.09
C ALA A 32 -7.33 -13.24 -9.67
N MET A 33 -6.57 -13.85 -10.60
CA MET A 33 -5.74 -15.04 -10.34
C MET A 33 -4.70 -14.75 -9.26
N ALA A 34 -3.99 -13.62 -9.38
CA ALA A 34 -2.97 -13.25 -8.39
C ALA A 34 -3.59 -13.04 -7.00
N ASN A 35 -4.75 -12.38 -6.93
CA ASN A 35 -5.47 -12.19 -5.67
C ASN A 35 -5.90 -13.53 -5.04
N ALA A 36 -6.48 -14.43 -5.82
CA ALA A 36 -6.86 -15.76 -5.37
C ALA A 36 -5.66 -16.55 -4.83
N LEU A 37 -4.52 -16.49 -5.54
CA LEU A 37 -3.26 -17.12 -5.10
C LEU A 37 -2.71 -16.49 -3.81
N MET A 38 -2.87 -15.19 -3.62
CA MET A 38 -2.50 -14.52 -2.35
C MET A 38 -3.36 -15.02 -1.19
N LEU A 39 -4.67 -15.16 -1.40
CA LEU A 39 -5.59 -15.71 -0.39
C LEU A 39 -5.26 -17.16 -0.03
N LEU A 40 -4.78 -17.94 -1.00
CA LEU A 40 -4.27 -19.32 -0.78
C LEU A 40 -2.85 -19.37 -0.21
N ASN A 41 -2.26 -18.21 0.14
CA ASN A 41 -0.88 -18.07 0.62
C ASN A 41 0.19 -18.58 -0.39
N GLN A 42 -0.13 -18.61 -1.68
CA GLN A 42 0.77 -19.00 -2.76
C GLN A 42 1.49 -17.78 -3.38
N LYS A 43 2.14 -16.97 -2.53
CA LYS A 43 2.81 -15.71 -2.92
C LYS A 43 3.78 -15.83 -4.11
N PRO A 44 4.61 -16.89 -4.25
CA PRO A 44 5.49 -17.02 -5.42
C PRO A 44 4.73 -17.14 -6.74
N LYS A 45 3.61 -17.88 -6.76
CA LYS A 45 2.77 -18.03 -7.96
C LYS A 45 2.06 -16.71 -8.27
N ALA A 46 1.49 -16.03 -7.28
CA ALA A 46 0.88 -14.71 -7.44
C ALA A 46 1.88 -13.71 -8.04
N ARG A 47 3.10 -13.63 -7.50
CA ARG A 47 4.17 -12.79 -8.02
C ARG A 47 4.47 -13.07 -9.49
N ASN A 48 4.51 -14.34 -9.90
CA ASN A 48 4.80 -14.69 -11.29
C ASN A 48 3.69 -14.22 -12.24
N GLN A 49 2.42 -14.27 -11.84
CA GLN A 49 1.31 -13.72 -12.62
C GLN A 49 1.42 -12.19 -12.72
N LEU A 50 1.65 -11.51 -11.61
CA LEU A 50 1.76 -10.05 -11.56
C LEU A 50 2.95 -9.50 -12.35
N LYS A 51 4.08 -10.24 -12.41
CA LYS A 51 5.21 -9.89 -13.27
C LYS A 51 4.86 -9.83 -14.75
N ARG A 52 3.82 -10.53 -15.19
CA ARG A 52 3.36 -10.44 -16.58
C ARG A 52 2.76 -9.07 -16.83
N ILE A 53 1.88 -8.59 -15.92
CA ILE A 53 1.27 -7.25 -16.01
C ILE A 53 2.34 -6.15 -16.05
N SER A 54 3.40 -6.26 -15.23
CA SER A 54 4.47 -5.24 -15.21
C SER A 54 5.30 -5.17 -16.51
N LYS A 55 5.15 -6.13 -17.40
CA LYS A 55 5.82 -6.17 -18.71
C LYS A 55 4.89 -5.86 -19.88
N MET A 56 3.59 -5.74 -19.63
CA MET A 56 2.61 -5.44 -20.66
C MET A 56 2.56 -3.95 -20.94
N THR A 57 2.20 -3.59 -22.16
CA THR A 57 1.87 -2.21 -22.52
C THR A 57 0.61 -1.80 -21.77
N TYR A 58 0.63 -0.60 -21.18
CA TYR A 58 -0.53 -0.06 -20.48
C TYR A 58 -1.69 0.14 -21.44
N ASP A 59 -2.86 -0.29 -21.00
CA ASP A 59 -4.13 -0.14 -21.71
C ASP A 59 -5.11 0.62 -20.80
N PRO A 60 -5.59 1.80 -21.21
CA PRO A 60 -6.53 2.60 -20.42
C PRO A 60 -7.84 1.88 -20.12
N ASP A 61 -8.28 0.94 -20.97
CA ASP A 61 -9.51 0.17 -20.76
C ASP A 61 -9.41 -0.75 -19.52
N TYR A 62 -8.20 -1.06 -19.08
CA TYR A 62 -7.91 -1.87 -17.89
C TYR A 62 -7.11 -1.09 -16.83
N ALA A 63 -7.23 0.23 -16.80
CA ALA A 63 -6.45 1.10 -15.92
C ALA A 63 -6.46 0.65 -14.45
N ASP A 64 -7.64 0.35 -13.91
CA ASP A 64 -7.81 -0.09 -12.51
C ASP A 64 -7.13 -1.44 -12.24
N ASP A 65 -7.14 -2.35 -13.20
CA ASP A 65 -6.51 -3.65 -13.06
C ASP A 65 -4.99 -3.56 -13.18
N PHE A 66 -4.47 -2.69 -14.05
CA PHE A 66 -3.03 -2.38 -14.08
C PHE A 66 -2.56 -1.81 -12.75
N GLU A 67 -3.24 -0.78 -12.24
CA GLU A 67 -2.92 -0.16 -10.95
C GLU A 67 -2.94 -1.21 -9.82
N ARG A 68 -4.01 -1.98 -9.73
CA ARG A 68 -4.16 -3.05 -8.74
C ARG A 68 -3.03 -4.08 -8.85
N GLY A 69 -2.71 -4.51 -10.07
CA GLY A 69 -1.64 -5.48 -10.33
C GLY A 69 -0.26 -4.97 -9.91
N TRP A 70 0.07 -3.72 -10.24
CA TRP A 70 1.34 -3.09 -9.84
C TRP A 70 1.43 -2.92 -8.34
N LEU A 71 0.36 -2.46 -7.66
CA LEU A 71 0.32 -2.31 -6.21
C LEU A 71 0.46 -3.64 -5.47
N MET A 72 -0.19 -4.70 -5.95
CA MET A 72 -0.05 -6.04 -5.38
C MET A 72 1.39 -6.56 -5.53
N LEU A 73 2.02 -6.35 -6.68
CA LEU A 73 3.41 -6.74 -6.91
C LEU A 73 4.37 -5.93 -6.04
N ALA A 74 4.15 -4.62 -5.93
CA ALA A 74 4.92 -3.74 -5.06
C ALA A 74 4.85 -4.20 -3.59
N ASN A 75 3.66 -4.55 -3.11
CA ASN A 75 3.48 -5.08 -1.75
C ASN A 75 4.25 -6.39 -1.52
N ILE A 76 4.27 -7.29 -2.51
CA ILE A 76 5.07 -8.52 -2.44
C ILE A 76 6.57 -8.19 -2.38
N TYR A 77 7.05 -7.23 -3.17
CA TYR A 77 8.46 -6.82 -3.17
C TYR A 77 8.86 -6.12 -1.88
N ILE A 78 8.01 -5.26 -1.31
CA ILE A 78 8.24 -4.66 0.01
C ILE A 78 8.42 -5.74 1.07
N GLY A 79 7.54 -6.74 1.08
CA GLY A 79 7.65 -7.88 2.00
C GLY A 79 8.90 -8.75 1.80
N GLN A 80 9.57 -8.64 0.64
CA GLN A 80 10.84 -9.30 0.32
C GLN A 80 12.08 -8.41 0.51
N GLY A 81 11.90 -7.16 0.96
CA GLY A 81 12.98 -6.18 1.08
C GLY A 81 13.52 -5.65 -0.26
N LYS A 82 12.79 -5.86 -1.36
CA LYS A 82 13.18 -5.42 -2.71
C LYS A 82 12.60 -4.03 -3.01
N TYR A 83 13.08 -3.05 -2.26
CA TYR A 83 12.50 -1.69 -2.26
C TYR A 83 12.61 -1.01 -3.62
N ASP A 84 13.75 -1.10 -4.31
CA ASP A 84 13.93 -0.50 -5.65
C ASP A 84 12.90 -0.98 -6.67
N LEU A 85 12.56 -2.28 -6.64
CA LEU A 85 11.55 -2.85 -7.55
C LEU A 85 10.14 -2.40 -7.18
N ALA A 86 9.85 -2.28 -5.90
CA ALA A 86 8.57 -1.80 -5.40
C ALA A 86 8.39 -0.31 -5.72
N GLU A 87 9.42 0.50 -5.53
CA GLU A 87 9.41 1.94 -5.83
C GLU A 87 9.11 2.20 -7.32
N LYS A 88 9.74 1.46 -8.23
CA LYS A 88 9.47 1.56 -9.68
C LYS A 88 7.99 1.30 -10.00
N LEU A 89 7.38 0.31 -9.36
CA LEU A 89 5.95 0.00 -9.58
C LEU A 89 5.03 1.06 -9.00
N CYS A 90 5.34 1.60 -7.82
CA CYS A 90 4.57 2.68 -7.23
C CYS A 90 4.66 3.96 -8.08
N ASN A 91 5.85 4.30 -8.58
CA ASN A 91 6.05 5.43 -9.48
C ASN A 91 5.29 5.24 -10.80
N LEU A 92 5.21 4.01 -11.31
CA LEU A 92 4.40 3.69 -12.49
C LEU A 92 2.90 3.93 -12.21
N CYS A 93 2.38 3.51 -11.04
CA CYS A 93 1.01 3.85 -10.64
C CYS A 93 0.77 5.35 -10.63
N ILE A 94 1.68 6.14 -10.03
CA ILE A 94 1.54 7.60 -9.92
C ILE A 94 1.62 8.28 -11.30
N THR A 95 2.39 7.72 -12.23
CA THR A 95 2.49 8.23 -13.61
C THR A 95 1.13 8.21 -14.30
N TYR A 96 0.36 7.15 -14.14
CA TYR A 96 -0.97 7.00 -14.75
C TYR A 96 -2.10 7.52 -13.88
N ASN A 97 -1.97 7.44 -12.55
CA ASN A 97 -2.94 7.96 -11.59
C ASN A 97 -2.25 8.74 -10.46
N ARG A 98 -2.14 10.05 -10.63
CA ARG A 98 -1.51 10.96 -9.64
C ARG A 98 -2.22 10.96 -8.27
N SER A 99 -3.46 10.50 -8.21
CA SER A 99 -4.24 10.43 -6.97
C SER A 99 -4.17 9.05 -6.29
N CYS A 100 -3.33 8.14 -6.77
CA CYS A 100 -3.19 6.80 -6.21
C CYS A 100 -2.59 6.83 -4.79
N GLY A 101 -3.43 7.05 -3.78
CA GLY A 101 -3.00 7.15 -2.37
C GLY A 101 -2.28 5.91 -1.87
N LYS A 102 -2.64 4.72 -2.39
CA LYS A 102 -1.99 3.46 -2.01
C LYS A 102 -0.55 3.37 -2.51
N ALA A 103 -0.24 3.92 -3.68
CA ALA A 103 1.13 4.00 -4.17
C ALA A 103 1.98 4.91 -3.27
N TYR A 104 1.45 6.06 -2.87
CA TYR A 104 2.11 6.95 -1.91
C TYR A 104 2.29 6.30 -0.53
N GLU A 105 1.31 5.53 -0.05
CA GLU A 105 1.46 4.79 1.22
C GLU A 105 2.62 3.76 1.13
N HIS A 106 2.74 3.05 0.01
CA HIS A 106 3.84 2.11 -0.21
C HIS A 106 5.20 2.82 -0.30
N LEU A 107 5.27 3.96 -1.01
CA LEU A 107 6.50 4.77 -1.07
C LEU A 107 6.88 5.29 0.32
N GLY A 108 5.93 5.80 1.10
CA GLY A 108 6.17 6.21 2.47
C GLY A 108 6.74 5.08 3.33
N LEU A 109 6.20 3.86 3.21
CA LEU A 109 6.74 2.70 3.91
C LEU A 109 8.15 2.33 3.46
N ILE A 110 8.46 2.43 2.16
CA ILE A 110 9.81 2.19 1.64
C ILE A 110 10.78 3.19 2.24
N LYS A 111 10.48 4.50 2.16
CA LYS A 111 11.32 5.57 2.71
C LYS A 111 11.51 5.47 4.23
N GLU A 112 10.47 5.03 4.95
CA GLU A 112 10.56 4.74 6.39
C GLU A 112 11.55 3.58 6.67
N LYS A 113 11.55 2.52 5.85
CA LYS A 113 12.52 1.41 5.96
C LYS A 113 13.95 1.82 5.61
N GLU A 114 14.11 2.81 4.75
CA GLU A 114 15.38 3.43 4.40
C GLU A 114 15.83 4.49 5.44
N LEU A 115 15.04 4.71 6.49
CA LEU A 115 15.24 5.72 7.55
C LEU A 115 15.22 7.17 7.03
N SER A 116 14.68 7.40 5.83
CA SER A 116 14.49 8.72 5.22
C SER A 116 13.15 9.32 5.68
N TYR A 117 13.08 9.71 6.96
CA TYR A 117 11.81 10.10 7.61
C TYR A 117 11.15 11.34 7.01
N ALA A 118 11.94 12.31 6.53
CA ALA A 118 11.42 13.50 5.85
C ALA A 118 10.69 13.13 4.54
N GLU A 119 11.32 12.28 3.71
CA GLU A 119 10.71 11.81 2.46
C GLU A 119 9.50 10.92 2.75
N ALA A 120 9.61 10.03 3.75
CA ALA A 120 8.49 9.20 4.18
C ALA A 120 7.28 10.04 4.59
N ALA A 121 7.49 11.10 5.38
CA ALA A 121 6.43 12.02 5.79
C ALA A 121 5.77 12.67 4.56
N THR A 122 6.55 13.13 3.58
CA THR A 122 6.01 13.72 2.34
C THR A 122 5.12 12.71 1.59
N MET A 123 5.55 11.47 1.47
CA MET A 123 4.74 10.43 0.81
C MET A 123 3.45 10.13 1.61
N TYR A 124 3.56 10.02 2.94
CA TYR A 124 2.37 9.80 3.77
C TYR A 124 1.42 11.00 3.80
N GLU A 125 1.90 12.26 3.60
CA GLU A 125 1.03 13.42 3.42
C GLU A 125 0.14 13.28 2.18
N HIS A 126 0.72 12.83 1.05
CA HIS A 126 -0.05 12.56 -0.17
C HIS A 126 -1.07 11.44 0.07
N ALA A 127 -0.66 10.34 0.70
CA ALA A 127 -1.56 9.25 1.05
C ALA A 127 -2.69 9.71 1.99
N TRP A 128 -2.37 10.54 3.01
CA TRP A 128 -3.32 11.08 3.96
C TRP A 128 -4.39 11.96 3.29
N LYS A 129 -3.96 12.85 2.40
CA LYS A 129 -4.87 13.71 1.62
C LYS A 129 -5.78 12.89 0.70
N SER A 130 -5.28 11.80 0.10
CA SER A 130 -6.07 10.97 -0.83
C SER A 130 -7.25 10.26 -0.15
N VAL A 131 -7.21 10.06 1.16
CA VAL A 131 -8.29 9.48 1.97
C VAL A 131 -9.05 10.54 2.77
N ASN A 132 -9.03 11.79 2.32
CA ASN A 132 -9.67 12.94 3.00
C ASN A 132 -9.28 13.05 4.49
N GLU A 133 -8.06 12.58 4.83
CA GLU A 133 -7.50 12.65 6.17
C GLU A 133 -8.29 11.83 7.23
N LEU A 134 -9.03 10.80 6.79
CA LEU A 134 -9.91 9.99 7.64
C LEU A 134 -9.37 8.60 8.00
N ASP A 135 -8.21 8.18 7.50
CA ASP A 135 -7.62 6.88 7.88
C ASP A 135 -6.64 7.03 9.05
N PRO A 136 -7.01 6.60 10.28
CA PRO A 136 -6.15 6.76 11.45
C PRO A 136 -4.80 6.04 11.34
N LYS A 137 -4.71 4.99 10.52
CA LYS A 137 -3.45 4.25 10.30
C LYS A 137 -2.44 5.09 9.52
N ILE A 138 -2.91 5.78 8.47
CA ILE A 138 -2.06 6.67 7.68
C ILE A 138 -1.67 7.89 8.53
N GLY A 139 -2.62 8.46 9.29
CA GLY A 139 -2.35 9.56 10.23
C GLY A 139 -1.31 9.18 11.29
N PHE A 140 -1.36 7.95 11.83
CA PHE A 140 -0.34 7.43 12.74
C PHE A 140 1.03 7.38 12.08
N LYS A 141 1.14 6.80 10.88
CA LYS A 141 2.41 6.71 10.16
C LYS A 141 2.98 8.10 9.84
N LEU A 142 2.14 9.01 9.39
CA LEU A 142 2.52 10.39 9.10
C LEU A 142 3.07 11.09 10.35
N SER A 143 2.33 11.06 11.44
CA SER A 143 2.75 11.70 12.70
C SER A 143 4.02 11.04 13.29
N TYR A 144 4.18 9.72 13.14
CA TYR A 144 5.41 9.02 13.53
C TYR A 144 6.62 9.51 12.73
N ASN A 145 6.49 9.65 11.42
CA ASN A 145 7.59 10.10 10.57
C ASN A 145 7.93 11.58 10.83
N TYR A 146 6.94 12.44 11.09
CA TYR A 146 7.20 13.81 11.57
C TYR A 146 7.96 13.83 12.90
N LEU A 147 7.57 12.97 13.86
CA LEU A 147 8.29 12.87 15.14
C LEU A 147 9.76 12.46 14.94
N LYS A 148 10.02 11.50 14.04
CA LYS A 148 11.36 11.04 13.72
C LYS A 148 12.22 12.07 12.97
N ASP A 149 11.57 12.93 12.19
CA ASP A 149 12.17 14.05 11.46
C ASP A 149 12.30 15.31 12.32
N ASN A 150 12.05 15.22 13.64
CA ASN A 150 12.04 16.34 14.61
C ASN A 150 11.00 17.45 14.29
N ARG A 151 10.03 17.19 13.44
CA ARG A 151 8.90 18.09 13.13
C ARG A 151 7.79 17.92 14.17
N HIS A 152 8.09 18.24 15.43
CA HIS A 152 7.23 17.95 16.59
C HIS A 152 5.86 18.64 16.51
N LEU A 153 5.79 19.89 16.04
CA LEU A 153 4.52 20.64 15.90
C LEU A 153 3.61 20.00 14.85
N ASP A 154 4.19 19.56 13.72
CA ASP A 154 3.42 18.85 12.69
C ASP A 154 2.90 17.51 13.20
N ALA A 155 3.74 16.75 13.92
CA ALA A 155 3.33 15.51 14.56
C ALA A 155 2.13 15.72 15.51
N ILE A 156 2.19 16.75 16.39
CA ILE A 156 1.11 17.10 17.34
C ILE A 156 -0.17 17.45 16.58
N ARG A 157 -0.07 18.25 15.52
CA ARG A 157 -1.23 18.66 14.70
C ARG A 157 -1.96 17.45 14.12
N ILE A 158 -1.23 16.49 13.53
CA ILE A 158 -1.82 15.27 12.97
C ILE A 158 -2.41 14.38 14.08
N CYS A 159 -1.69 14.23 15.21
CA CYS A 159 -2.23 13.48 16.36
C CYS A 159 -3.56 14.02 16.84
N HIS A 160 -3.69 15.34 17.01
CA HIS A 160 -4.96 15.95 17.43
C HIS A 160 -6.07 15.73 16.42
N LYS A 161 -5.75 15.78 15.11
CA LYS A 161 -6.73 15.53 14.06
C LYS A 161 -7.22 14.08 14.09
N VAL A 162 -6.32 13.12 14.20
CA VAL A 162 -6.70 11.70 14.32
C VAL A 162 -7.53 11.46 15.58
N LEU A 163 -7.13 11.99 16.74
CA LEU A 163 -7.83 11.78 18.01
C LEU A 163 -9.20 12.47 18.06
N LYS A 164 -9.40 13.55 17.29
CA LYS A 164 -10.72 14.19 17.16
C LYS A 164 -11.74 13.25 16.53
N ASP A 165 -11.35 12.56 15.45
CA ASP A 165 -12.25 11.69 14.70
C ASP A 165 -12.23 10.24 15.23
N PHE A 166 -11.12 9.82 15.84
CA PHE A 166 -10.90 8.49 16.40
C PHE A 166 -10.34 8.55 17.84
N PRO A 167 -11.16 8.95 18.84
CA PRO A 167 -10.69 9.14 20.22
C PRO A 167 -10.13 7.87 20.88
N ALA A 168 -10.58 6.70 20.41
CA ALA A 168 -10.15 5.40 20.93
C ALA A 168 -8.90 4.84 20.21
N TYR A 169 -8.14 5.65 19.46
CA TYR A 169 -6.88 5.22 18.84
C TYR A 169 -5.68 5.43 19.78
N PRO A 170 -5.42 4.49 20.72
CA PRO A 170 -4.61 4.76 21.92
C PRO A 170 -3.12 4.90 21.64
N SER A 171 -2.62 4.21 20.61
CA SER A 171 -1.18 4.18 20.29
C SER A 171 -0.65 5.57 19.96
N ILE A 172 -1.42 6.40 19.26
CA ILE A 172 -0.97 7.70 18.77
C ILE A 172 -0.69 8.68 19.93
N GLU A 173 -1.48 8.60 21.01
CA GLU A 173 -1.31 9.48 22.15
C GLU A 173 0.01 9.19 22.89
N LYS A 174 0.22 7.93 23.28
CA LYS A 174 1.39 7.52 24.09
C LYS A 174 2.68 7.50 23.27
N GLU A 175 2.62 6.98 22.05
CA GLU A 175 3.82 6.72 21.26
C GLU A 175 4.32 7.96 20.52
N ILE A 176 3.44 8.91 20.21
CA ILE A 176 3.77 10.06 19.39
C ILE A 176 3.49 11.38 20.10
N LEU A 177 2.23 11.65 20.48
CA LEU A 177 1.83 12.96 21.00
C LEU A 177 2.58 13.34 22.28
N GLN A 178 2.68 12.43 23.25
CA GLN A 178 3.41 12.68 24.49
C GLN A 178 4.91 12.91 24.24
N LYS A 179 5.53 12.13 23.38
CA LYS A 179 6.95 12.29 23.01
C LYS A 179 7.21 13.61 22.29
N ALA A 180 6.35 13.96 21.33
CA ALA A 180 6.46 15.23 20.62
C ALA A 180 6.34 16.44 21.56
N ARG A 181 5.42 16.39 22.54
CA ARG A 181 5.28 17.42 23.57
C ARG A 181 6.48 17.50 24.52
N GLN A 182 7.06 16.35 24.90
CA GLN A 182 8.25 16.32 25.74
C GLN A 182 9.45 16.97 25.05
N ASN A 183 9.63 16.72 23.75
CA ASN A 183 10.73 17.27 22.98
C ASN A 183 10.62 18.77 22.67
N LEU A 184 9.43 19.37 22.89
CA LEU A 184 9.20 20.82 22.78
C LEU A 184 9.40 21.57 24.11
N ARG A 185 9.55 20.85 25.23
CA ARG A 185 9.84 21.52 26.53
C ARG A 185 11.33 21.84 26.58
N PRO A 186 11.65 23.09 27.01
CA PRO A 186 13.04 23.50 27.21
C PRO A 186 13.69 22.71 28.35
#